data_7e9c29b9d696c03e03342548336cbad9
#
_entry.id   7e9c29b9d696c03e03342548336cbad9
#
_cell.length_a   1.000
_cell.length_b   1.000
_cell.length_c   1.000
_cell.angle_alpha   90.00
_cell.angle_beta   90.00
_cell.angle_gamma   90.00
#
_symmetry.space_group_name_H-M   'P 1'
#
loop_
_entity.id
_entity.type
_entity.pdbx_description
1 polymer ?
#
loop_
_entity_poly.entity_id
_entity_poly.type
_entity_poly.pdbx_seq_one_letter_code
_entity_poly.pdbx_strand_id
1 'polypeptide(L)'
;MQLNKIFFVLYFLISLNLYSQVNSSLFNNMLFDQNIEFLKKDSSYTHVLQLPALGFYINVFSNPSIARFTSINDNQIIIDLNQYKNSIRDISNHILDVENRLFYYAYRHKNHVYSMGVDHRFFFELSFSKEFASLFIDGNYQFLNQAIHFGDDQNLHSMNYFSIFLGFTKQINNNIFIGSKLKILNGISLLGSEYFYVNFLTSENYGTSSNPYSSFLYPDVNFFINTDNNIGSNLGLATDIYVKYDYSEKLSIYTSVFDLGFITWNESHYRSRGYLQFDGLDYELDQILTTEFNNLKDSVLNIFDFEQQNSIKRSRLIPFNIDVGLSYQLNSTGFLKPSFHMKKLARSILYSGSLAYEMNFEQHQISLTPSYSFNKFNYTNLSISLNKKWHSKLHTNFYFSDLISLINTKNSGNAIGLGIEIYLLF
;
A
#
# COMPACT_ATOMS: atom_id res chain seq x y z
N MET A 1 -22.43 -6.75 -13.92
CA MET A 1 -21.53 -7.93 -13.77
C MET A 1 -20.11 -7.59 -13.29
N GLN A 2 -19.59 -6.38 -13.47
CA GLN A 2 -18.27 -5.98 -12.96
C GLN A 2 -18.30 -5.49 -11.49
N LEU A 3 -19.39 -4.86 -11.04
CA LEU A 3 -19.54 -4.40 -9.65
C LEU A 3 -19.50 -5.56 -8.65
N ASN A 4 -20.14 -6.70 -8.96
CA ASN A 4 -20.08 -7.90 -8.13
C ASN A 4 -18.65 -8.45 -7.95
N LYS A 5 -17.73 -8.16 -8.88
CA LYS A 5 -16.31 -8.56 -8.75
C LYS A 5 -15.55 -7.61 -7.83
N ILE A 6 -15.85 -6.31 -7.89
CA ILE A 6 -15.25 -5.32 -6.98
C ILE A 6 -15.81 -5.51 -5.56
N PHE A 7 -17.10 -5.73 -5.42
CA PHE A 7 -17.71 -6.11 -4.14
C PHE A 7 -17.21 -7.45 -3.62
N PHE A 8 -16.97 -8.43 -4.49
CA PHE A 8 -16.38 -9.71 -4.09
C PHE A 8 -14.93 -9.53 -3.62
N VAL A 9 -14.14 -8.68 -4.26
CA VAL A 9 -12.77 -8.33 -3.81
C VAL A 9 -12.81 -7.52 -2.51
N LEU A 10 -13.69 -6.53 -2.40
CA LEU A 10 -13.91 -5.80 -1.14
C LEU A 10 -14.48 -6.74 -0.05
N TYR A 11 -15.44 -7.57 -0.37
CA TYR A 11 -16.00 -8.57 0.54
C TYR A 11 -14.96 -9.61 0.95
N PHE A 12 -14.12 -10.08 0.03
CA PHE A 12 -12.97 -10.94 0.34
C PHE A 12 -11.93 -10.21 1.19
N LEU A 13 -11.65 -8.94 0.92
CA LEU A 13 -10.77 -8.09 1.72
C LEU A 13 -11.35 -7.78 3.11
N ILE A 14 -12.67 -7.67 3.24
CA ILE A 14 -13.36 -7.37 4.50
C ILE A 14 -13.71 -8.65 5.27
N SER A 15 -14.02 -9.77 4.59
CA SER A 15 -14.27 -11.06 5.25
C SER A 15 -13.02 -11.73 5.80
N LEU A 16 -11.85 -11.36 5.32
CA LEU A 16 -10.61 -11.60 6.01
C LEU A 16 -10.53 -10.55 7.14
N ASN A 17 -10.89 -10.88 8.38
CA ASN A 17 -10.62 -10.07 9.57
C ASN A 17 -9.10 -9.97 9.83
N LEU A 18 -8.37 -9.41 8.88
CA LEU A 18 -6.92 -9.43 8.81
C LEU A 18 -6.38 -8.02 9.05
N TYR A 19 -5.53 -7.84 10.01
CA TYR A 19 -5.00 -6.55 10.45
C TYR A 19 -3.49 -6.57 10.57
N SER A 20 -2.75 -5.75 9.81
CA SER A 20 -1.31 -5.71 9.97
C SER A 20 -0.57 -4.61 9.21
N GLN A 21 0.67 -4.38 9.58
CA GLN A 21 1.67 -3.72 8.75
C GLN A 21 2.75 -4.70 8.33
N VAL A 22 2.85 -4.93 7.04
CA VAL A 22 4.04 -5.51 6.45
C VAL A 22 4.70 -4.48 5.56
N ASN A 23 5.98 -4.39 5.68
CA ASN A 23 6.76 -3.69 4.70
C ASN A 23 6.81 -4.54 3.42
N SER A 24 6.34 -3.99 2.31
CA SER A 24 6.58 -4.55 0.98
C SER A 24 8.07 -4.79 0.71
N SER A 25 8.93 -4.07 1.42
CA SER A 25 10.37 -4.27 1.45
C SER A 25 10.80 -5.61 2.00
N LEU A 26 10.10 -6.20 2.98
CA LEU A 26 10.40 -7.56 3.45
C LEU A 26 10.29 -8.57 2.31
N PHE A 27 9.26 -8.44 1.48
CA PHE A 27 9.04 -9.29 0.32
C PHE A 27 10.20 -9.17 -0.70
N ASN A 28 10.65 -7.96 -0.99
CA ASN A 28 11.77 -7.73 -1.88
C ASN A 28 13.12 -8.12 -1.26
N ASN A 29 13.31 -7.88 0.05
CA ASN A 29 14.49 -8.33 0.77
C ASN A 29 14.59 -9.86 0.79
N MET A 30 13.49 -10.58 1.01
CA MET A 30 13.45 -12.04 0.95
C MET A 30 13.92 -12.57 -0.41
N LEU A 31 13.56 -11.90 -1.50
CA LEU A 31 14.02 -12.29 -2.83
C LEU A 31 15.52 -12.14 -3.00
N PHE A 32 16.11 -11.04 -2.52
CA PHE A 32 17.56 -10.85 -2.56
C PHE A 32 18.28 -11.80 -1.62
N ASP A 33 17.75 -12.05 -0.43
CA ASP A 33 18.28 -13.05 0.48
C ASP A 33 18.24 -14.47 -0.13
N GLN A 34 17.17 -14.81 -0.87
CA GLN A 34 17.12 -16.05 -1.65
C GLN A 34 18.22 -16.12 -2.72
N ASN A 35 18.41 -15.04 -3.47
CA ASN A 35 19.47 -15.00 -4.48
C ASN A 35 20.87 -15.16 -3.82
N ILE A 36 21.07 -14.60 -2.63
CA ILE A 36 22.30 -14.75 -1.87
C ILE A 36 22.43 -16.17 -1.31
N GLU A 37 21.38 -16.75 -0.76
CA GLU A 37 21.38 -18.16 -0.36
C GLU A 37 21.67 -19.07 -1.54
N PHE A 38 21.13 -18.75 -2.70
CA PHE A 38 21.36 -19.47 -3.93
C PHE A 38 22.83 -19.39 -4.40
N LEU A 39 23.52 -18.26 -4.11
CA LEU A 39 24.97 -18.11 -4.34
C LEU A 39 25.82 -18.90 -3.33
N LYS A 40 25.41 -18.89 -2.04
CA LYS A 40 26.19 -19.48 -0.94
C LYS A 40 26.15 -21.02 -0.91
N LYS A 41 25.04 -21.62 -1.37
CA LYS A 41 24.90 -23.07 -1.35
C LYS A 41 25.65 -23.72 -2.51
N ASP A 42 26.37 -24.79 -2.21
CA ASP A 42 26.77 -25.83 -3.18
C ASP A 42 25.56 -26.59 -3.68
N SER A 43 24.58 -25.83 -4.23
CA SER A 43 23.32 -26.41 -4.68
C SER A 43 23.52 -26.98 -6.08
N SER A 44 23.03 -28.20 -6.28
CA SER A 44 22.92 -28.85 -7.60
C SER A 44 21.96 -28.07 -8.54
N TYR A 45 21.25 -27.06 -8.00
CA TYR A 45 20.29 -26.27 -8.76
C TYR A 45 20.93 -25.02 -9.32
N THR A 46 20.59 -24.71 -10.56
CA THR A 46 21.08 -23.53 -11.27
C THR A 46 19.96 -22.56 -11.63
N HIS A 47 18.71 -22.94 -11.45
CA HIS A 47 17.54 -22.17 -11.86
C HIS A 47 16.51 -22.06 -10.73
N VAL A 48 15.86 -20.91 -10.65
CA VAL A 48 14.70 -20.63 -9.78
C VAL A 48 13.57 -20.11 -10.66
N LEU A 49 12.40 -20.68 -10.52
CA LEU A 49 11.18 -20.22 -11.18
C LEU A 49 10.11 -19.97 -10.14
N GLN A 50 9.51 -18.79 -10.13
CA GLN A 50 8.30 -18.53 -9.41
C GLN A 50 7.11 -18.70 -10.35
N LEU A 51 6.12 -19.47 -9.90
CA LEU A 51 4.92 -19.72 -10.68
C LEU A 51 4.08 -18.45 -10.79
N PRO A 52 3.45 -18.21 -11.95
CA PRO A 52 2.59 -17.06 -12.15
C PRO A 52 1.47 -16.96 -11.11
N ALA A 53 1.17 -15.74 -10.66
CA ALA A 53 0.12 -15.41 -9.71
C ALA A 53 0.26 -16.03 -8.29
N LEU A 54 1.38 -16.68 -7.97
CA LEU A 54 1.68 -17.22 -6.64
C LEU A 54 2.74 -16.40 -5.89
N GLY A 55 3.01 -15.18 -6.33
CA GLY A 55 3.77 -14.17 -5.62
C GLY A 55 2.85 -12.98 -5.35
N PHE A 56 2.09 -13.04 -4.26
CA PHE A 56 1.09 -12.03 -3.93
C PHE A 56 1.39 -11.44 -2.55
N TYR A 57 1.28 -10.13 -2.48
CA TYR A 57 1.41 -9.37 -1.26
C TYR A 57 0.38 -8.25 -1.24
N ILE A 58 -0.38 -8.15 -0.17
CA ILE A 58 -1.32 -7.06 0.08
C ILE A 58 -1.06 -6.45 1.45
N ASN A 59 -1.09 -5.15 1.52
CA ASN A 59 -0.98 -4.38 2.74
C ASN A 59 -2.08 -3.32 2.78
N VAL A 60 -2.91 -3.39 3.80
CA VAL A 60 -3.94 -2.38 4.09
C VAL A 60 -3.57 -1.68 5.37
N PHE A 61 -3.52 -0.38 5.31
CA PHE A 61 -3.28 0.48 6.44
C PHE A 61 -4.46 1.43 6.63
N SER A 62 -4.98 1.55 7.85
CA SER A 62 -6.11 2.41 8.17
C SER A 62 -5.98 3.03 9.55
N ASN A 63 -6.15 4.32 9.66
CA ASN A 63 -6.29 5.07 10.90
C ASN A 63 -7.53 5.98 10.81
N PRO A 64 -8.63 5.70 11.52
CA PRO A 64 -8.82 4.63 12.52
C PRO A 64 -8.87 3.22 11.92
N SER A 65 -8.70 2.21 12.78
CA SER A 65 -8.78 0.81 12.40
C SER A 65 -10.18 0.45 11.88
N ILE A 66 -10.24 -0.26 10.76
CA ILE A 66 -11.50 -0.71 10.15
C ILE A 66 -12.33 -1.54 11.14
N ALA A 67 -11.70 -2.39 11.94
CA ALA A 67 -12.40 -3.21 12.93
C ALA A 67 -13.09 -2.44 14.05
N ARG A 68 -12.75 -1.18 14.25
CA ARG A 68 -13.43 -0.35 15.27
C ARG A 68 -14.85 0.03 14.86
N PHE A 69 -15.11 0.17 13.58
CA PHE A 69 -16.38 0.66 13.05
C PHE A 69 -17.07 -0.33 12.11
N THR A 70 -16.53 -1.54 11.97
CA THR A 70 -17.17 -2.61 11.20
C THR A 70 -17.53 -3.77 12.11
N SER A 71 -18.67 -4.38 11.87
CA SER A 71 -19.12 -5.62 12.49
C SER A 71 -19.74 -6.53 11.44
N ILE A 72 -19.74 -7.83 11.71
CA ILE A 72 -20.41 -8.81 10.85
C ILE A 72 -21.62 -9.33 11.63
N ASN A 73 -22.80 -9.13 11.08
CA ASN A 73 -24.04 -9.66 11.60
C ASN A 73 -24.84 -10.32 10.48
N ASP A 74 -25.31 -11.54 10.66
CA ASP A 74 -26.11 -12.32 9.71
C ASP A 74 -25.52 -12.32 8.27
N ASN A 75 -24.21 -12.53 8.15
CA ASN A 75 -23.46 -12.47 6.89
C ASN A 75 -23.46 -11.08 6.18
N GLN A 76 -23.85 -10.04 6.88
CA GLN A 76 -23.77 -8.67 6.41
C GLN A 76 -22.67 -7.91 7.15
N ILE A 77 -21.95 -7.06 6.41
CA ILE A 77 -20.98 -6.16 7.00
C ILE A 77 -21.72 -4.88 7.35
N ILE A 78 -21.75 -4.57 8.63
CA ILE A 78 -22.30 -3.32 9.15
C ILE A 78 -21.15 -2.35 9.37
N ILE A 79 -21.25 -1.16 8.79
CA ILE A 79 -20.32 -0.05 8.99
C ILE A 79 -21.01 0.98 9.89
N ASP A 80 -20.47 1.15 11.11
CA ASP A 80 -20.92 2.18 12.03
C ASP A 80 -20.19 3.50 11.75
N LEU A 81 -20.82 4.38 11.01
CA LEU A 81 -20.26 5.67 10.61
C LEU A 81 -20.04 6.61 11.80
N ASN A 82 -20.92 6.55 12.82
CA ASN A 82 -20.73 7.34 14.03
C ASN A 82 -19.51 6.88 14.83
N GLN A 83 -19.34 5.57 14.95
CA GLN A 83 -18.16 5.01 15.60
C GLN A 83 -16.90 5.31 14.79
N TYR A 84 -16.96 5.28 13.45
CA TYR A 84 -15.88 5.72 12.58
C TYR A 84 -15.45 7.16 12.88
N LYS A 85 -16.38 8.12 12.77
CA LYS A 85 -16.15 9.54 13.05
C LYS A 85 -15.53 9.76 14.43
N ASN A 86 -16.10 9.13 15.46
CA ASN A 86 -15.62 9.28 16.84
C ASN A 86 -14.22 8.65 17.06
N SER A 87 -13.81 7.74 16.19
CA SER A 87 -12.49 7.10 16.23
C SER A 87 -11.41 7.93 15.53
N ILE A 88 -11.77 8.88 14.67
CA ILE A 88 -10.82 9.81 14.05
C ILE A 88 -10.37 10.82 15.12
N ARG A 89 -9.06 10.95 15.32
CA ARG A 89 -8.50 11.98 16.22
C ARG A 89 -8.49 13.33 15.51
N ASP A 90 -7.57 13.51 14.56
CA ASP A 90 -7.45 14.72 13.75
C ASP A 90 -7.56 14.40 12.27
N ILE A 91 -6.78 13.45 11.79
CA ILE A 91 -6.71 13.02 10.39
C ILE A 91 -6.95 11.52 10.29
N SER A 92 -7.79 11.13 9.37
CA SER A 92 -7.96 9.75 8.92
C SER A 92 -6.99 9.46 7.77
N ASN A 93 -6.34 8.29 7.80
CA ASN A 93 -5.43 7.85 6.73
C ASN A 93 -5.74 6.41 6.36
N HIS A 94 -5.90 6.17 5.06
CA HIS A 94 -6.15 4.86 4.50
C HIS A 94 -5.16 4.61 3.37
N ILE A 95 -4.45 3.49 3.42
CA ILE A 95 -3.46 3.10 2.43
C ILE A 95 -3.73 1.65 2.04
N LEU A 96 -3.74 1.39 0.75
CA LEU A 96 -3.75 0.05 0.18
C LEU A 96 -2.53 -0.08 -0.73
N ASP A 97 -1.73 -1.11 -0.49
CA ASP A 97 -0.52 -1.39 -1.25
C ASP A 97 -0.54 -2.86 -1.66
N VAL A 98 -0.63 -3.11 -2.94
CA VAL A 98 -0.70 -4.45 -3.52
C VAL A 98 0.48 -4.67 -4.45
N GLU A 99 1.21 -5.73 -4.19
CA GLU A 99 2.27 -6.22 -5.05
C GLU A 99 1.91 -7.64 -5.50
N ASN A 100 1.91 -7.85 -6.80
CA ASN A 100 1.64 -9.14 -7.39
C ASN A 100 2.75 -9.49 -8.37
N ARG A 101 3.60 -10.46 -7.99
CA ARG A 101 4.65 -10.97 -8.86
C ARG A 101 4.05 -11.99 -9.83
N LEU A 102 3.87 -11.56 -11.06
CA LEU A 102 3.26 -12.37 -12.10
C LEU A 102 4.22 -13.44 -12.63
N PHE A 103 5.51 -13.13 -12.64
CA PHE A 103 6.55 -14.03 -13.11
C PHE A 103 7.90 -13.65 -12.49
N TYR A 104 8.67 -14.66 -12.11
CA TYR A 104 10.06 -14.49 -11.72
C TYR A 104 10.88 -15.69 -12.15
N TYR A 105 12.04 -15.43 -12.75
CA TYR A 105 13.02 -16.41 -13.09
C TYR A 105 14.40 -15.93 -12.70
N ALA A 106 15.22 -16.82 -12.12
CA ALA A 106 16.62 -16.54 -11.84
C ALA A 106 17.51 -17.69 -12.28
N TYR A 107 18.69 -17.34 -12.76
CA TYR A 107 19.73 -18.25 -13.21
C TYR A 107 21.05 -17.94 -12.51
N ARG A 108 21.65 -18.96 -11.88
CA ARG A 108 22.96 -18.87 -11.23
C ARG A 108 24.05 -19.28 -12.18
N HIS A 109 25.06 -18.45 -12.33
CA HIS A 109 26.32 -18.77 -13.01
C HIS A 109 27.52 -18.34 -12.17
N LYS A 110 28.27 -19.31 -11.64
CA LYS A 110 29.40 -19.03 -10.73
C LYS A 110 28.96 -18.15 -9.54
N ASN A 111 29.60 -16.99 -9.39
CA ASN A 111 29.33 -16.02 -8.30
C ASN A 111 28.26 -15.00 -8.66
N HIS A 112 27.41 -15.28 -9.65
CA HIS A 112 26.42 -14.35 -10.17
C HIS A 112 25.06 -15.02 -10.23
N VAL A 113 24.00 -14.24 -9.93
CA VAL A 113 22.62 -14.60 -10.23
C VAL A 113 22.05 -13.54 -11.14
N TYR A 114 21.58 -13.94 -12.29
CA TYR A 114 20.81 -13.13 -13.21
C TYR A 114 19.33 -13.41 -12.97
N SER A 115 18.52 -12.39 -12.90
CA SER A 115 17.09 -12.56 -12.69
C SER A 115 16.28 -11.69 -13.64
N MET A 116 15.06 -12.12 -13.93
CA MET A 116 14.08 -11.33 -14.67
C MET A 116 12.69 -11.62 -14.13
N GLY A 117 11.80 -10.68 -14.31
CA GLY A 117 10.43 -10.87 -13.86
C GLY A 117 9.48 -9.77 -14.30
N VAL A 118 8.21 -9.98 -13.95
CA VAL A 118 7.12 -9.05 -14.18
C VAL A 118 6.35 -8.91 -12.88
N ASP A 119 6.24 -7.68 -12.38
CA ASP A 119 5.45 -7.35 -11.20
C ASP A 119 4.30 -6.42 -11.61
N HIS A 120 3.16 -6.58 -10.96
CA HIS A 120 2.04 -5.65 -10.99
C HIS A 120 1.96 -4.96 -9.63
N ARG A 121 1.77 -3.64 -9.65
CA ARG A 121 1.67 -2.79 -8.46
C ARG A 121 0.40 -1.98 -8.50
N PHE A 122 -0.32 -1.99 -7.38
CA PHE A 122 -1.42 -1.08 -7.13
C PHE A 122 -1.20 -0.40 -5.79
N PHE A 123 -1.27 0.91 -5.81
CA PHE A 123 -1.13 1.75 -4.63
C PHE A 123 -2.31 2.71 -4.54
N PHE A 124 -2.85 2.88 -3.33
CA PHE A 124 -3.90 3.83 -3.02
C PHE A 124 -3.62 4.49 -1.68
N GLU A 125 -3.74 5.81 -1.62
CA GLU A 125 -3.60 6.62 -0.40
C GLU A 125 -4.76 7.61 -0.35
N LEU A 126 -5.50 7.61 0.77
CA LEU A 126 -6.57 8.54 1.06
C LEU A 126 -6.37 9.09 2.46
N SER A 127 -6.35 10.41 2.61
CA SER A 127 -6.38 11.07 3.92
C SER A 127 -7.37 12.22 3.93
N PHE A 128 -8.01 12.44 5.07
CA PHE A 128 -8.92 13.54 5.30
C PHE A 128 -9.10 13.84 6.79
N SER A 129 -9.49 15.08 7.10
CA SER A 129 -9.69 15.54 8.46
C SER A 129 -10.99 14.99 9.07
N LYS A 130 -11.09 15.06 10.41
CA LYS A 130 -12.30 14.68 11.15
C LYS A 130 -13.48 15.56 10.78
N GLU A 131 -13.26 16.85 10.58
CA GLU A 131 -14.29 17.82 10.17
C GLU A 131 -14.86 17.47 8.80
N PHE A 132 -13.98 17.05 7.86
CA PHE A 132 -14.40 16.59 6.55
C PHE A 132 -15.27 15.32 6.65
N ALA A 133 -14.87 14.32 7.44
CA ALA A 133 -15.69 13.14 7.72
C ALA A 133 -17.03 13.51 8.37
N SER A 134 -17.03 14.44 9.33
CA SER A 134 -18.23 14.88 10.02
C SER A 134 -19.20 15.57 9.07
N LEU A 135 -18.72 16.34 8.11
CA LEU A 135 -19.56 16.98 7.10
C LEU A 135 -20.34 15.95 6.28
N PHE A 136 -19.70 14.83 5.90
CA PHE A 136 -20.36 13.76 5.14
C PHE A 136 -21.30 12.90 5.99
N ILE A 137 -20.99 12.67 7.27
CA ILE A 137 -21.74 11.76 8.14
C ILE A 137 -22.93 12.47 8.81
N ASP A 138 -22.70 13.67 9.34
CA ASP A 138 -23.69 14.41 10.14
C ASP A 138 -24.36 15.53 9.35
N GLY A 139 -23.86 15.81 8.13
CA GLY A 139 -24.32 16.93 7.31
C GLY A 139 -23.76 18.29 7.76
N ASN A 140 -24.24 19.33 7.10
CA ASN A 140 -23.72 20.70 7.23
C ASN A 140 -24.32 21.48 8.41
N TYR A 141 -25.46 21.05 8.96
CA TYR A 141 -26.18 21.78 10.00
C TYR A 141 -25.35 21.98 11.28
N GLN A 142 -24.51 21.01 11.66
CA GLN A 142 -23.62 21.11 12.82
C GLN A 142 -22.61 22.26 12.73
N PHE A 143 -22.36 22.77 11.52
CA PHE A 143 -21.44 23.87 11.24
C PHE A 143 -22.16 25.19 10.93
N LEU A 144 -23.42 25.32 11.36
CA LEU A 144 -24.23 26.51 11.10
C LEU A 144 -23.52 27.75 11.63
N ASN A 145 -23.38 28.77 10.76
CA ASN A 145 -22.72 30.05 11.02
C ASN A 145 -21.20 29.91 11.41
N GLN A 146 -20.59 28.78 11.06
CA GLN A 146 -19.17 28.54 11.26
C GLN A 146 -18.48 28.33 9.91
N ALA A 147 -17.41 29.06 9.67
CA ALA A 147 -16.55 28.82 8.53
C ALA A 147 -15.60 27.64 8.84
N ILE A 148 -15.57 26.64 7.98
CA ILE A 148 -14.66 25.52 8.08
C ILE A 148 -13.68 25.60 6.92
N HIS A 149 -12.42 25.29 7.20
CA HIS A 149 -11.36 25.21 6.21
C HIS A 149 -10.89 23.79 6.06
N PHE A 150 -10.97 23.25 4.83
CA PHE A 150 -10.33 21.99 4.44
C PHE A 150 -9.11 22.31 3.60
N GLY A 151 -7.95 21.81 4.00
CA GLY A 151 -6.67 22.13 3.40
C GLY A 151 -5.83 20.90 3.05
N ASP A 152 -4.52 21.01 3.21
CA ASP A 152 -3.51 20.02 2.82
C ASP A 152 -3.66 18.63 3.44
N ASP A 153 -4.48 18.49 4.49
CA ASP A 153 -4.78 17.20 5.13
C ASP A 153 -5.66 16.29 4.25
N GLN A 154 -6.32 16.88 3.24
CA GLN A 154 -7.12 16.15 2.28
C GLN A 154 -6.22 15.68 1.13
N ASN A 155 -6.06 14.40 0.99
CA ASN A 155 -5.23 13.81 -0.06
C ASN A 155 -5.88 12.56 -0.63
N LEU A 156 -5.88 12.47 -1.94
CA LEU A 156 -6.25 11.27 -2.69
C LEU A 156 -5.13 10.97 -3.68
N HIS A 157 -4.61 9.75 -3.66
CA HIS A 157 -3.64 9.30 -4.64
C HIS A 157 -3.80 7.82 -4.92
N SER A 158 -3.84 7.47 -6.19
CA SER A 158 -3.87 6.07 -6.64
C SER A 158 -2.96 5.92 -7.85
N MET A 159 -2.21 4.84 -7.88
CA MET A 159 -1.30 4.52 -8.95
C MET A 159 -1.34 3.02 -9.23
N ASN A 160 -1.51 2.66 -10.49
CA ASN A 160 -1.54 1.28 -10.97
C ASN A 160 -0.56 1.13 -12.13
N TYR A 161 0.36 0.18 -12.06
CA TYR A 161 1.38 -0.04 -13.08
C TYR A 161 1.93 -1.45 -13.10
N PHE A 162 2.48 -1.85 -14.25
CA PHE A 162 3.34 -3.02 -14.39
C PHE A 162 4.81 -2.61 -14.39
N SER A 163 5.66 -3.50 -13.91
CA SER A 163 7.10 -3.40 -14.08
C SER A 163 7.66 -4.69 -14.70
N ILE A 164 8.53 -4.54 -15.68
CA ILE A 164 9.36 -5.61 -16.22
C ILE A 164 10.78 -5.31 -15.77
N PHE A 165 11.45 -6.28 -15.17
CA PHE A 165 12.79 -6.04 -14.65
C PHE A 165 13.82 -7.08 -15.09
N LEU A 166 15.06 -6.62 -15.14
CA LEU A 166 16.27 -7.44 -15.19
C LEU A 166 17.07 -7.18 -13.94
N GLY A 167 17.51 -8.25 -13.29
CA GLY A 167 18.23 -8.19 -12.03
C GLY A 167 19.58 -8.92 -12.11
N PHE A 168 20.46 -8.45 -11.27
CA PHE A 168 21.79 -9.00 -11.12
C PHE A 168 22.18 -9.03 -9.65
N THR A 169 22.64 -10.17 -9.14
CA THR A 169 23.18 -10.31 -7.79
C THR A 169 24.57 -10.95 -7.89
N LYS A 170 25.55 -10.39 -7.20
CA LYS A 170 26.93 -10.82 -7.24
C LYS A 170 27.52 -10.90 -5.85
N GLN A 171 28.29 -11.94 -5.60
CA GLN A 171 29.22 -12.00 -4.49
C GLN A 171 30.55 -11.35 -4.93
N ILE A 172 30.88 -10.20 -4.33
CA ILE A 172 32.12 -9.45 -4.64
C ILE A 172 33.33 -10.12 -4.01
N ASN A 173 33.17 -10.49 -2.74
CA ASN A 173 34.15 -11.26 -1.97
C ASN A 173 33.38 -12.15 -0.96
N ASN A 174 34.11 -12.87 -0.11
CA ASN A 174 33.46 -13.79 0.84
C ASN A 174 32.42 -13.12 1.75
N ASN A 175 32.50 -11.82 1.94
CA ASN A 175 31.70 -11.09 2.92
C ASN A 175 30.71 -10.11 2.30
N ILE A 176 30.87 -9.72 1.02
CA ILE A 176 30.06 -8.67 0.40
C ILE A 176 29.25 -9.23 -0.75
N PHE A 177 27.93 -8.98 -0.67
CA PHE A 177 26.95 -9.28 -1.72
C PHE A 177 26.28 -7.98 -2.16
N ILE A 178 26.17 -7.81 -3.47
CA ILE A 178 25.48 -6.66 -4.07
C ILE A 178 24.44 -7.19 -5.04
N GLY A 179 23.23 -6.65 -4.95
CA GLY A 179 22.14 -6.90 -5.89
C GLY A 179 21.63 -5.60 -6.49
N SER A 180 21.20 -5.67 -7.74
CA SER A 180 20.53 -4.55 -8.42
C SER A 180 19.47 -5.08 -9.35
N LYS A 181 18.38 -4.32 -9.55
CA LYS A 181 17.40 -4.53 -10.62
C LYS A 181 17.21 -3.23 -11.38
N LEU A 182 17.09 -3.34 -12.68
CA LEU A 182 16.62 -2.26 -13.54
C LEU A 182 15.21 -2.58 -14.01
N LYS A 183 14.29 -1.65 -13.86
CA LYS A 183 12.86 -1.83 -14.11
C LYS A 183 12.40 -0.87 -15.19
N ILE A 184 11.66 -1.39 -16.16
CA ILE A 184 10.87 -0.61 -17.10
C ILE A 184 9.44 -0.64 -16.59
N LEU A 185 8.84 0.53 -16.42
CA LEU A 185 7.49 0.68 -15.87
C LEU A 185 6.51 1.06 -16.96
N ASN A 186 5.31 0.52 -16.89
CA ASN A 186 4.17 0.89 -17.72
C ASN A 186 2.97 1.24 -16.84
N GLY A 187 2.62 2.53 -16.77
CA GLY A 187 1.47 3.01 -16.03
C GLY A 187 0.15 2.63 -16.71
N ILE A 188 -0.81 2.18 -15.90
CA ILE A 188 -2.15 1.80 -16.33
C ILE A 188 -3.14 2.89 -15.96
N SER A 189 -3.14 3.30 -14.70
CA SER A 189 -4.02 4.35 -14.21
C SER A 189 -3.36 5.17 -13.11
N LEU A 190 -3.66 6.44 -13.12
CA LEU A 190 -3.24 7.41 -12.13
C LEU A 190 -4.45 8.28 -11.75
N LEU A 191 -4.64 8.50 -10.46
CA LEU A 191 -5.59 9.45 -9.92
C LEU A 191 -4.94 10.13 -8.73
N GLY A 192 -5.10 11.44 -8.61
CA GLY A 192 -4.63 12.13 -7.42
C GLY A 192 -5.08 13.58 -7.32
N SER A 193 -4.93 14.14 -6.12
CA SER A 193 -5.08 15.57 -5.87
C SER A 193 -3.72 16.27 -5.96
N GLU A 194 -3.64 17.35 -6.72
CA GLU A 194 -2.47 18.23 -6.71
C GLU A 194 -2.51 19.10 -5.45
N TYR A 195 -3.67 19.67 -5.18
CA TYR A 195 -4.02 20.37 -3.96
C TYR A 195 -5.53 20.32 -3.73
N PHE A 196 -5.96 20.50 -2.47
CA PHE A 196 -7.35 20.51 -2.07
C PHE A 196 -7.55 21.57 -0.99
N TYR A 197 -8.09 22.72 -1.37
CA TYR A 197 -8.47 23.79 -0.46
C TYR A 197 -9.94 24.12 -0.65
N VAL A 198 -10.73 24.00 0.40
CA VAL A 198 -12.16 24.34 0.37
C VAL A 198 -12.50 25.09 1.64
N ASN A 199 -13.01 26.32 1.49
CA ASN A 199 -13.69 26.99 2.58
C ASN A 199 -15.18 26.69 2.46
N PHE A 200 -15.79 26.30 3.55
CA PHE A 200 -17.18 25.91 3.63
C PHE A 200 -17.88 26.72 4.73
N LEU A 201 -19.02 27.32 4.39
CA LEU A 201 -19.86 28.07 5.31
C LEU A 201 -21.32 27.68 5.11
N THR A 202 -22.00 27.28 6.19
CA THR A 202 -23.47 27.14 6.21
C THR A 202 -24.05 28.32 6.98
N SER A 203 -25.00 29.05 6.41
CA SER A 203 -25.57 30.23 7.02
C SER A 203 -27.10 30.25 6.89
N GLU A 204 -27.78 30.57 7.98
CA GLU A 204 -29.22 30.79 8.03
C GLU A 204 -29.67 32.13 7.44
N ASN A 205 -28.74 33.10 7.31
CA ASN A 205 -29.05 34.42 6.77
C ASN A 205 -29.42 34.44 5.29
N TYR A 206 -29.13 33.36 4.58
CA TYR A 206 -29.36 33.21 3.14
C TYR A 206 -30.35 32.10 2.81
N GLY A 207 -31.04 31.59 3.84
CA GLY A 207 -32.04 30.56 3.68
C GLY A 207 -33.31 31.07 2.95
N THR A 208 -34.06 30.14 2.39
CA THR A 208 -35.39 30.38 1.83
C THR A 208 -36.46 29.81 2.76
N SER A 209 -37.73 30.06 2.47
CA SER A 209 -38.83 29.49 3.25
C SER A 209 -38.89 27.95 3.19
N SER A 210 -38.39 27.36 2.13
CA SER A 210 -38.30 25.90 1.94
C SER A 210 -36.99 25.30 2.43
N ASN A 211 -35.92 26.10 2.46
CA ASN A 211 -34.60 25.69 2.97
C ASN A 211 -34.09 26.82 3.89
N PRO A 212 -34.16 26.66 5.22
CA PRO A 212 -33.86 27.75 6.16
C PRO A 212 -32.39 28.17 6.21
N TYR A 213 -31.51 27.44 5.54
CA TYR A 213 -30.09 27.78 5.47
C TYR A 213 -29.53 27.40 4.11
N SER A 214 -28.48 28.09 3.68
CA SER A 214 -27.70 27.75 2.47
C SER A 214 -26.23 27.53 2.80
N SER A 215 -25.60 26.67 2.05
CA SER A 215 -24.16 26.39 2.17
C SER A 215 -23.39 27.00 1.00
N PHE A 216 -22.26 27.54 1.32
CA PHE A 216 -21.38 28.21 0.39
C PHE A 216 -20.02 27.53 0.42
N LEU A 217 -19.52 27.12 -0.76
CA LEU A 217 -18.22 26.54 -0.95
C LEU A 217 -17.36 27.49 -1.76
N TYR A 218 -16.12 27.66 -1.31
CA TYR A 218 -15.07 28.38 -2.03
C TYR A 218 -13.93 27.39 -2.29
N PRO A 219 -14.08 26.55 -3.32
CA PRO A 219 -13.04 25.58 -3.66
C PRO A 219 -11.87 26.25 -4.37
N ASP A 220 -10.67 25.76 -4.12
CA ASP A 220 -9.51 25.78 -5.00
C ASP A 220 -8.93 24.38 -4.98
N VAL A 221 -9.44 23.53 -5.87
CA VAL A 221 -9.17 22.10 -5.90
C VAL A 221 -8.67 21.72 -7.28
N ASN A 222 -7.63 20.92 -7.34
CA ASN A 222 -7.09 20.39 -8.58
C ASN A 222 -6.86 18.88 -8.44
N PHE A 223 -7.57 18.10 -9.24
CA PHE A 223 -7.35 16.68 -9.42
C PHE A 223 -6.70 16.40 -10.77
N PHE A 224 -5.92 15.34 -10.83
CA PHE A 224 -5.36 14.82 -12.07
C PHE A 224 -5.73 13.35 -12.23
N ILE A 225 -6.01 12.97 -13.46
CA ILE A 225 -6.41 11.60 -13.82
C ILE A 225 -5.65 11.19 -15.08
N ASN A 226 -5.20 9.94 -15.12
CA ASN A 226 -4.83 9.25 -16.34
C ASN A 226 -5.45 7.85 -16.33
N THR A 227 -6.19 7.52 -17.36
CA THR A 227 -6.83 6.22 -17.56
C THR A 227 -6.44 5.59 -18.90
N ASP A 228 -5.35 6.08 -19.51
CA ASP A 228 -4.85 5.53 -20.76
C ASP A 228 -4.15 4.19 -20.51
N ASN A 229 -4.83 3.11 -20.86
CA ASN A 229 -4.40 1.73 -20.62
C ASN A 229 -3.52 1.18 -21.76
N ASN A 230 -3.18 1.99 -22.77
CA ASN A 230 -2.35 1.52 -23.87
C ASN A 230 -0.94 1.22 -23.39
N ILE A 231 -0.43 0.06 -23.78
CA ILE A 231 0.95 -0.30 -23.47
C ILE A 231 1.89 0.71 -24.13
N GLY A 232 2.77 1.32 -23.34
CA GLY A 232 3.76 2.31 -23.80
C GLY A 232 3.29 3.77 -23.76
N SER A 233 2.05 4.07 -23.37
CA SER A 233 1.57 5.46 -23.25
C SER A 233 2.16 6.16 -22.03
N ASN A 234 2.33 5.45 -20.91
CA ASN A 234 2.85 5.98 -19.65
C ASN A 234 4.09 5.18 -19.23
N LEU A 235 5.25 5.57 -19.75
CA LEU A 235 6.50 4.87 -19.51
C LEU A 235 7.27 5.46 -18.34
N GLY A 236 7.99 4.58 -17.64
CA GLY A 236 8.86 4.95 -16.54
C GLY A 236 10.05 4.02 -16.37
N LEU A 237 10.94 4.41 -15.47
CA LEU A 237 12.11 3.65 -15.09
C LEU A 237 12.24 3.63 -13.57
N ALA A 238 12.70 2.51 -13.03
CA ALA A 238 13.05 2.40 -11.62
C ALA A 238 14.24 1.46 -11.44
N THR A 239 14.83 1.53 -10.26
CA THR A 239 15.93 0.66 -9.86
C THR A 239 15.74 0.16 -8.44
N ASP A 240 16.23 -1.06 -8.19
CA ASP A 240 16.44 -1.60 -6.86
C ASP A 240 17.94 -1.74 -6.63
N ILE A 241 18.38 -1.47 -5.42
CA ILE A 241 19.77 -1.68 -4.98
C ILE A 241 19.72 -2.39 -3.63
N TYR A 242 20.54 -3.40 -3.47
CA TYR A 242 20.69 -4.16 -2.25
C TYR A 242 22.14 -4.46 -1.96
N VAL A 243 22.57 -4.27 -0.73
CA VAL A 243 23.91 -4.58 -0.26
C VAL A 243 23.80 -5.35 1.04
N LYS A 244 24.52 -6.47 1.13
CA LYS A 244 24.70 -7.25 2.36
C LYS A 244 26.17 -7.42 2.65
N TYR A 245 26.54 -7.17 3.90
CA TYR A 245 27.89 -7.34 4.41
C TYR A 245 27.91 -8.30 5.59
N ASP A 246 28.54 -9.45 5.42
CA ASP A 246 28.78 -10.41 6.50
C ASP A 246 30.04 -9.96 7.28
N TYR A 247 29.80 -9.15 8.35
CA TYR A 247 30.88 -8.62 9.18
C TYR A 247 31.67 -9.74 9.89
N SER A 248 30.97 -10.77 10.35
CA SER A 248 31.52 -11.99 10.94
C SER A 248 30.64 -13.19 10.62
N GLU A 249 31.02 -14.36 11.03
CA GLU A 249 30.19 -15.57 10.89
C GLU A 249 28.85 -15.44 11.57
N LYS A 250 28.72 -14.59 12.60
CA LYS A 250 27.51 -14.37 13.39
C LYS A 250 26.75 -13.10 13.07
N LEU A 251 27.38 -12.12 12.43
CA LEU A 251 26.78 -10.80 12.20
C LEU A 251 26.80 -10.42 10.74
N SER A 252 25.62 -10.19 10.18
CA SER A 252 25.42 -9.59 8.86
C SER A 252 24.68 -8.28 8.96
N ILE A 253 25.01 -7.33 8.09
CA ILE A 253 24.35 -6.02 7.94
C ILE A 253 23.81 -5.96 6.52
N TYR A 254 22.60 -5.44 6.34
CA TYR A 254 22.06 -5.19 5.00
C TYR A 254 21.46 -3.80 4.90
N THR A 255 21.47 -3.28 3.70
CA THR A 255 20.74 -2.07 3.31
C THR A 255 20.17 -2.24 1.91
N SER A 256 19.00 -1.68 1.69
CA SER A 256 18.34 -1.75 0.39
C SER A 256 17.54 -0.49 0.08
N VAL A 257 17.40 -0.20 -1.21
CA VAL A 257 16.50 0.78 -1.78
C VAL A 257 15.71 0.08 -2.87
N PHE A 258 14.39 0.07 -2.78
CA PHE A 258 13.52 -0.57 -3.76
C PHE A 258 12.59 0.44 -4.40
N ASP A 259 12.33 0.24 -5.70
CA ASP A 259 11.39 1.03 -6.50
C ASP A 259 11.78 2.51 -6.63
N LEU A 260 13.07 2.85 -6.53
CA LEU A 260 13.52 4.23 -6.75
C LEU A 260 13.36 4.60 -8.23
N GLY A 261 12.28 5.32 -8.56
CA GLY A 261 11.96 5.60 -9.94
C GLY A 261 10.76 6.51 -10.14
N PHE A 262 10.36 6.65 -11.39
CA PHE A 262 9.25 7.51 -11.82
C PHE A 262 8.53 6.94 -13.03
N ILE A 263 7.29 7.39 -13.23
CA ILE A 263 6.50 7.17 -14.45
C ILE A 263 6.13 8.54 -15.02
N THR A 264 6.26 8.71 -16.34
CA THR A 264 5.79 9.89 -17.06
C THR A 264 4.38 9.64 -17.56
N TRP A 265 3.44 10.39 -17.01
CA TRP A 265 2.01 10.26 -17.26
C TRP A 265 1.51 11.35 -18.20
N ASN A 266 0.52 11.03 -19.01
CA ASN A 266 -0.25 12.01 -19.74
C ASN A 266 -1.50 12.36 -18.90
N GLU A 267 -1.42 13.42 -18.10
CA GLU A 267 -2.40 13.77 -17.09
C GLU A 267 -3.45 14.73 -17.63
N SER A 268 -4.72 14.42 -17.41
CA SER A 268 -5.82 15.38 -17.55
C SER A 268 -6.10 15.98 -16.19
N HIS A 269 -6.05 17.32 -16.10
CA HIS A 269 -6.32 18.05 -14.88
C HIS A 269 -7.75 18.56 -14.86
N TYR A 270 -8.37 18.48 -13.69
CA TYR A 270 -9.70 18.98 -13.41
C TYR A 270 -9.60 19.98 -12.25
N ARG A 271 -9.96 21.22 -12.51
CA ARG A 271 -9.87 22.29 -11.53
C ARG A 271 -11.24 22.87 -11.24
N SER A 272 -11.54 23.00 -9.94
CA SER A 272 -12.67 23.78 -9.44
C SER A 272 -12.13 24.98 -8.68
N ARG A 273 -12.61 26.17 -9.02
CA ARG A 273 -12.22 27.42 -8.35
C ARG A 273 -13.35 28.43 -8.40
N GLY A 274 -13.58 29.08 -7.30
CA GLY A 274 -14.54 30.18 -7.27
C GLY A 274 -15.52 30.10 -6.12
N TYR A 275 -16.77 30.36 -6.41
CA TYR A 275 -17.85 30.37 -5.45
C TYR A 275 -18.97 29.45 -5.94
N LEU A 276 -19.38 28.54 -5.10
CA LEU A 276 -20.48 27.63 -5.36
C LEU A 276 -21.49 27.74 -4.21
N GLN A 277 -22.77 27.86 -4.55
CA GLN A 277 -23.85 27.68 -3.59
C GLN A 277 -24.30 26.22 -3.65
N PHE A 278 -24.43 25.61 -2.49
CA PHE A 278 -24.77 24.21 -2.36
C PHE A 278 -26.01 24.07 -1.45
N ASP A 279 -27.09 23.59 -2.01
CA ASP A 279 -28.37 23.46 -1.31
C ASP A 279 -28.64 22.05 -0.77
N GLY A 280 -27.64 21.16 -0.83
CA GLY A 280 -27.68 19.78 -0.36
C GLY A 280 -27.39 18.76 -1.47
N LEU A 281 -27.20 17.52 -1.09
CA LEU A 281 -27.18 16.36 -1.99
C LEU A 281 -28.55 15.69 -1.92
N ASP A 282 -29.19 15.50 -3.06
CA ASP A 282 -30.45 14.74 -3.17
C ASP A 282 -30.23 13.20 -3.10
N TYR A 283 -29.12 12.76 -2.51
CA TYR A 283 -28.77 11.35 -2.39
C TYR A 283 -28.67 10.94 -0.93
N GLU A 284 -29.29 9.82 -0.60
CA GLU A 284 -29.01 9.13 0.66
C GLU A 284 -27.65 8.39 0.57
N LEU A 285 -26.97 8.21 1.69
CA LEU A 285 -25.61 7.65 1.72
C LEU A 285 -25.53 6.22 1.14
N ASP A 286 -26.59 5.42 1.32
CA ASP A 286 -26.73 4.09 0.74
C ASP A 286 -26.82 4.12 -0.80
N GLN A 287 -27.44 5.16 -1.36
CA GLN A 287 -27.52 5.38 -2.81
C GLN A 287 -26.13 5.74 -3.37
N ILE A 288 -25.33 6.52 -2.65
CA ILE A 288 -23.94 6.83 -3.05
C ILE A 288 -23.11 5.54 -3.13
N LEU A 289 -23.28 4.63 -2.18
CA LEU A 289 -22.54 3.36 -2.13
C LEU A 289 -22.99 2.35 -3.20
N THR A 290 -24.21 2.49 -3.71
CA THR A 290 -24.80 1.58 -4.72
C THR A 290 -24.78 2.14 -6.14
N THR A 291 -24.54 3.43 -6.30
CA THR A 291 -24.49 4.11 -7.60
C THR A 291 -23.24 3.67 -8.41
N GLU A 292 -23.39 3.49 -9.70
CA GLU A 292 -22.25 3.20 -10.57
C GLU A 292 -21.21 4.33 -10.47
N PHE A 293 -19.94 3.97 -10.39
CA PHE A 293 -18.81 4.90 -10.20
C PHE A 293 -18.81 6.06 -11.22
N ASN A 294 -19.24 5.82 -12.45
CA ASN A 294 -19.33 6.86 -13.47
C ASN A 294 -20.39 7.92 -13.13
N ASN A 295 -21.56 7.52 -12.63
CA ASN A 295 -22.64 8.44 -12.25
C ASN A 295 -22.21 9.28 -11.02
N LEU A 296 -21.53 8.66 -10.06
CA LEU A 296 -20.99 9.36 -8.90
C LEU A 296 -19.91 10.37 -9.32
N LYS A 297 -19.00 9.97 -10.21
CA LYS A 297 -17.96 10.85 -10.75
C LYS A 297 -18.58 12.07 -11.44
N ASP A 298 -19.56 11.84 -12.33
CA ASP A 298 -20.19 12.92 -13.09
C ASP A 298 -20.98 13.86 -12.15
N SER A 299 -21.64 13.32 -11.11
CA SER A 299 -22.31 14.13 -10.08
C SER A 299 -21.32 15.00 -9.30
N VAL A 300 -20.19 14.46 -8.87
CA VAL A 300 -19.14 15.22 -8.16
C VAL A 300 -18.55 16.29 -9.06
N LEU A 301 -18.26 15.98 -10.33
CA LEU A 301 -17.74 16.95 -11.29
C LEU A 301 -18.71 18.10 -11.53
N ASN A 302 -20.02 17.80 -11.61
CA ASN A 302 -21.04 18.81 -11.81
C ASN A 302 -21.27 19.69 -10.56
N ILE A 303 -21.27 19.09 -9.35
CA ILE A 303 -21.48 19.85 -8.11
C ILE A 303 -20.35 20.85 -7.86
N PHE A 304 -19.11 20.47 -8.17
CA PHE A 304 -17.94 21.31 -7.95
C PHE A 304 -17.57 22.15 -9.19
N ASP A 305 -18.37 22.11 -10.26
CA ASP A 305 -18.11 22.84 -11.51
C ASP A 305 -16.64 22.68 -11.99
N PHE A 306 -16.19 21.43 -12.09
CA PHE A 306 -14.83 21.12 -12.48
C PHE A 306 -14.60 21.39 -13.97
N GLU A 307 -13.71 22.31 -14.26
CA GLU A 307 -13.21 22.56 -15.62
C GLU A 307 -12.06 21.62 -15.96
N GLN A 308 -12.20 20.91 -17.07
CA GLN A 308 -11.09 20.12 -17.61
C GLN A 308 -10.07 21.06 -18.26
N GLN A 309 -8.84 20.94 -17.83
CA GLN A 309 -7.69 21.65 -18.42
C GLN A 309 -6.98 20.78 -19.45
N ASN A 310 -6.12 21.41 -20.24
CA ASN A 310 -5.31 20.71 -21.25
C ASN A 310 -4.48 19.59 -20.58
N SER A 311 -4.39 18.46 -21.26
CA SER A 311 -3.55 17.35 -20.82
C SER A 311 -2.07 17.74 -20.87
N ILE A 312 -1.33 17.38 -19.83
CA ILE A 312 0.10 17.63 -19.69
C ILE A 312 0.87 16.35 -19.44
N LYS A 313 2.07 16.26 -19.98
CA LYS A 313 3.00 15.17 -19.61
C LYS A 313 3.76 15.55 -18.35
N ARG A 314 3.65 14.71 -17.32
CA ARG A 314 4.33 14.93 -16.04
C ARG A 314 4.93 13.66 -15.48
N SER A 315 6.18 13.74 -15.03
CA SER A 315 6.84 12.63 -14.34
C SER A 315 6.51 12.68 -12.85
N ARG A 316 6.05 11.53 -12.32
CA ARG A 316 5.74 11.35 -10.90
C ARG A 316 6.56 10.21 -10.33
N LEU A 317 7.13 10.44 -9.14
CA LEU A 317 7.81 9.39 -8.40
C LEU A 317 6.81 8.29 -8.03
N ILE A 318 7.24 7.04 -8.17
CA ILE A 318 6.50 5.90 -7.62
C ILE A 318 6.82 5.75 -6.11
N PRO A 319 5.96 5.10 -5.32
CA PRO A 319 6.30 4.75 -3.95
C PRO A 319 7.58 3.92 -3.89
N PHE A 320 8.52 4.30 -3.03
CA PHE A 320 9.80 3.59 -2.86
C PHE A 320 10.11 3.30 -1.40
N ASN A 321 10.95 2.30 -1.15
CA ASN A 321 11.33 1.85 0.19
C ASN A 321 12.84 1.97 0.39
N ILE A 322 13.23 2.28 1.63
CA ILE A 322 14.62 2.20 2.11
C ILE A 322 14.63 1.34 3.36
N ASP A 323 15.50 0.33 3.39
CA ASP A 323 15.62 -0.60 4.51
C ASP A 323 17.06 -0.68 4.98
N VAL A 324 17.22 -0.77 6.30
CA VAL A 324 18.49 -1.06 6.96
C VAL A 324 18.23 -2.08 8.05
N GLY A 325 19.03 -3.14 8.10
CA GLY A 325 18.87 -4.14 9.13
C GLY A 325 20.13 -4.91 9.44
N LEU A 326 20.05 -5.67 10.52
CA LEU A 326 21.09 -6.56 11.00
C LEU A 326 20.54 -7.98 11.10
N SER A 327 21.41 -8.97 11.01
CA SER A 327 21.11 -10.36 11.35
C SER A 327 22.21 -10.87 12.26
N TYR A 328 21.88 -11.17 13.50
CA TYR A 328 22.81 -11.69 14.50
C TYR A 328 22.45 -13.11 14.90
N GLN A 329 23.36 -14.03 14.70
CA GLN A 329 23.19 -15.44 15.07
C GLN A 329 23.36 -15.59 16.59
N LEU A 330 22.28 -15.91 17.30
CA LEU A 330 22.29 -16.16 18.74
C LEU A 330 22.76 -17.59 19.08
N ASN A 331 22.31 -18.57 18.29
CA ASN A 331 22.68 -19.98 18.41
C ASN A 331 22.69 -20.64 17.02
N SER A 332 22.93 -21.93 16.93
CA SER A 332 23.03 -22.66 15.66
C SER A 332 21.77 -22.56 14.78
N THR A 333 20.61 -22.35 15.37
CA THR A 333 19.31 -22.35 14.67
C THR A 333 18.55 -21.03 14.77
N GLY A 334 19.04 -20.06 15.54
CA GLY A 334 18.31 -18.83 15.86
C GLY A 334 19.05 -17.57 15.47
N PHE A 335 18.33 -16.63 14.80
CA PHE A 335 18.87 -15.34 14.37
C PHE A 335 17.96 -14.21 14.87
N LEU A 336 18.57 -13.20 15.48
CA LEU A 336 17.92 -11.94 15.84
C LEU A 336 18.10 -10.93 14.70
N LYS A 337 17.00 -10.34 14.23
CA LYS A 337 16.98 -9.45 13.06
C LYS A 337 16.29 -8.13 13.37
N PRO A 338 16.97 -7.16 14.00
CA PRO A 338 16.46 -5.79 14.07
C PRO A 338 16.54 -5.11 12.71
N SER A 339 15.53 -4.32 12.38
CA SER A 339 15.51 -3.56 11.12
C SER A 339 14.73 -2.25 11.25
N PHE A 340 15.08 -1.31 10.39
CA PHE A 340 14.40 -0.03 10.21
C PHE A 340 13.99 0.09 8.74
N HIS A 341 12.78 0.57 8.53
CA HIS A 341 12.17 0.72 7.21
C HIS A 341 11.60 2.13 7.05
N MET A 342 11.81 2.70 5.90
CA MET A 342 11.19 3.93 5.46
C MET A 342 10.49 3.68 4.12
N LYS A 343 9.21 4.04 4.03
CA LYS A 343 8.46 4.02 2.78
C LYS A 343 8.00 5.42 2.44
N LYS A 344 8.47 5.95 1.30
CA LYS A 344 7.94 7.18 0.71
C LYS A 344 6.72 6.83 -0.12
N LEU A 345 5.60 7.42 0.23
CA LEU A 345 4.35 7.37 -0.51
C LEU A 345 4.21 8.64 -1.36
N ALA A 346 3.04 8.85 -1.98
CA ALA A 346 2.81 10.02 -2.81
C ALA A 346 3.07 11.33 -2.03
N ARG A 347 2.46 11.49 -0.87
CA ARG A 347 2.65 12.68 -0.01
C ARG A 347 3.24 12.35 1.34
N SER A 348 2.94 11.19 1.92
CA SER A 348 3.39 10.82 3.25
C SER A 348 4.70 10.02 3.23
N ILE A 349 5.33 9.95 4.39
CA ILE A 349 6.46 9.05 4.66
C ILE A 349 6.09 8.21 5.87
N LEU A 350 6.20 6.89 5.69
CA LEU A 350 6.01 5.92 6.76
C LEU A 350 7.37 5.45 7.27
N TYR A 351 7.53 5.48 8.58
CA TYR A 351 8.71 4.91 9.25
C TYR A 351 8.26 3.77 10.14
N SER A 352 9.02 2.67 10.13
CA SER A 352 8.80 1.56 11.05
C SER A 352 10.12 0.94 11.51
N GLY A 353 10.16 0.55 12.79
CA GLY A 353 11.20 -0.31 13.33
C GLY A 353 10.65 -1.70 13.56
N SER A 354 11.46 -2.73 13.40
CA SER A 354 11.07 -4.09 13.70
C SER A 354 12.17 -4.88 14.38
N LEU A 355 11.76 -5.88 15.16
CA LEU A 355 12.64 -6.88 15.75
C LEU A 355 12.05 -8.25 15.45
N ALA A 356 12.76 -9.05 14.67
CA ALA A 356 12.37 -10.40 14.32
C ALA A 356 13.33 -11.44 14.94
N TYR A 357 12.79 -12.62 15.23
CA TYR A 357 13.57 -13.77 15.67
C TYR A 357 13.30 -14.94 14.73
N GLU A 358 14.26 -15.27 13.88
CA GLU A 358 14.18 -16.41 12.96
C GLU A 358 14.64 -17.69 13.67
N MET A 359 13.82 -18.73 13.61
CA MET A 359 14.08 -20.07 14.14
C MET A 359 14.10 -21.07 12.98
N ASN A 360 15.20 -21.77 12.82
CA ASN A 360 15.38 -22.78 11.77
C ASN A 360 15.24 -24.18 12.33
N PHE A 361 14.21 -24.91 11.89
CA PHE A 361 13.95 -26.31 12.22
C PHE A 361 14.44 -27.20 11.07
N GLU A 362 15.73 -27.51 11.08
CA GLU A 362 16.40 -28.22 9.97
C GLU A 362 15.78 -29.57 9.63
N GLN A 363 15.40 -30.35 10.66
CA GLN A 363 14.75 -31.66 10.49
C GLN A 363 13.44 -31.59 9.71
N HIS A 364 12.71 -30.49 9.85
CA HIS A 364 11.43 -30.26 9.19
C HIS A 364 11.54 -29.38 7.96
N GLN A 365 12.72 -28.83 7.70
CA GLN A 365 12.97 -27.86 6.64
C GLN A 365 12.00 -26.65 6.73
N ILE A 366 11.77 -26.17 7.95
CA ILE A 366 10.91 -25.04 8.27
C ILE A 366 11.76 -23.93 8.90
N SER A 367 11.55 -22.69 8.46
CA SER A 367 11.99 -21.51 9.17
C SER A 367 10.77 -20.71 9.61
N LEU A 368 10.70 -20.41 10.91
CA LEU A 368 9.64 -19.62 11.52
C LEU A 368 10.23 -18.31 12.03
N THR A 369 9.62 -17.17 11.65
CA THR A 369 10.12 -15.85 12.01
C THR A 369 8.99 -15.00 12.60
N PRO A 370 8.70 -15.10 13.91
CA PRO A 370 7.91 -14.10 14.60
C PRO A 370 8.66 -12.76 14.58
N SER A 371 7.94 -11.67 14.40
CA SER A 371 8.50 -10.33 14.44
C SER A 371 7.55 -9.36 15.14
N TYR A 372 8.14 -8.46 15.90
CA TYR A 372 7.45 -7.32 16.52
C TYR A 372 7.84 -6.05 15.77
N SER A 373 6.87 -5.24 15.38
CA SER A 373 7.14 -3.97 14.71
C SER A 373 6.33 -2.83 15.32
N PHE A 374 6.86 -1.63 15.20
CA PHE A 374 6.23 -0.39 15.64
C PHE A 374 6.40 0.68 14.56
N ASN A 375 5.43 1.59 14.49
CA ASN A 375 5.44 2.71 13.55
C ASN A 375 4.56 3.85 14.08
N LYS A 376 4.48 4.95 13.33
CA LYS A 376 3.72 6.16 13.68
C LYS A 376 2.26 5.88 14.08
N PHE A 377 1.65 4.82 13.53
CA PHE A 377 0.22 4.58 13.65
C PHE A 377 -0.11 3.38 14.55
N ASN A 378 0.83 2.46 14.72
CA ASN A 378 0.68 1.29 15.56
C ASN A 378 1.97 1.00 16.32
N TYR A 379 1.88 0.99 17.64
CA TYR A 379 3.00 0.68 18.53
C TYR A 379 3.14 -0.81 18.87
N THR A 380 2.18 -1.65 18.43
CA THR A 380 2.15 -3.07 18.78
C THR A 380 1.69 -3.91 17.60
N ASN A 381 2.62 -4.32 16.76
CA ASN A 381 2.34 -5.20 15.64
C ASN A 381 3.18 -6.48 15.76
N LEU A 382 2.53 -7.62 15.88
CA LEU A 382 3.16 -8.94 15.90
C LEU A 382 2.89 -9.65 14.59
N SER A 383 3.93 -10.01 13.88
CA SER A 383 3.86 -10.68 12.58
C SER A 383 4.53 -12.04 12.64
N ILE A 384 4.21 -12.91 11.69
CA ILE A 384 4.84 -14.22 11.55
C ILE A 384 5.16 -14.50 10.09
N SER A 385 6.35 -14.99 9.81
CA SER A 385 6.74 -15.52 8.52
C SER A 385 7.05 -17.01 8.65
N LEU A 386 6.60 -17.81 7.71
CA LEU A 386 6.84 -19.24 7.62
C LEU A 386 7.44 -19.58 6.28
N ASN A 387 8.66 -20.07 6.28
CA ASN A 387 9.32 -20.64 5.09
C ASN A 387 9.33 -22.15 5.20
N LYS A 388 8.87 -22.84 4.18
CA LYS A 388 8.84 -24.30 4.12
C LYS A 388 9.46 -24.80 2.83
N LYS A 389 10.43 -25.71 2.96
CA LYS A 389 10.98 -26.50 1.86
C LYS A 389 10.28 -27.86 1.86
N TRP A 390 9.36 -28.08 0.91
CA TRP A 390 8.57 -29.33 0.85
C TRP A 390 9.40 -30.50 0.31
N HIS A 391 10.24 -30.19 -0.68
CA HIS A 391 11.23 -31.07 -1.26
C HIS A 391 12.43 -30.23 -1.67
N SER A 392 13.48 -30.87 -2.14
CA SER A 392 14.63 -30.16 -2.67
C SER A 392 14.26 -29.09 -3.74
N LYS A 393 13.12 -29.23 -4.40
CA LYS A 393 12.71 -28.40 -5.55
C LYS A 393 11.56 -27.41 -5.26
N LEU A 394 10.76 -27.59 -4.22
CA LEU A 394 9.59 -26.75 -3.95
C LEU A 394 9.76 -26.00 -2.64
N HIS A 395 9.75 -24.67 -2.70
CA HIS A 395 9.80 -23.77 -1.55
C HIS A 395 8.55 -22.90 -1.50
N THR A 396 8.00 -22.70 -0.30
CA THR A 396 6.87 -21.80 -0.06
C THR A 396 7.21 -20.85 1.06
N ASN A 397 6.84 -19.58 0.88
CA ASN A 397 6.92 -18.56 1.90
C ASN A 397 5.50 -18.06 2.18
N PHE A 398 5.11 -18.07 3.45
CA PHE A 398 3.89 -17.45 3.92
C PHE A 398 4.26 -16.34 4.87
N TYR A 399 3.61 -15.22 4.71
CA TYR A 399 3.79 -14.10 5.58
C TYR A 399 2.41 -13.62 6.06
N PHE A 400 2.31 -13.42 7.35
CA PHE A 400 1.12 -12.89 7.98
C PHE A 400 1.50 -11.88 9.05
N SER A 401 0.86 -10.76 9.07
CA SER A 401 1.17 -9.74 10.05
C SER A 401 -0.05 -9.30 10.85
N ASP A 402 0.22 -8.79 12.05
CA ASP A 402 -0.69 -8.38 13.11
C ASP A 402 -1.56 -9.49 13.73
N LEU A 403 -0.91 -10.47 14.32
CA LEU A 403 -1.56 -11.51 15.09
C LEU A 403 -2.31 -10.95 16.34
N ILE A 404 -1.90 -9.78 16.85
CA ILE A 404 -2.54 -9.19 18.04
C ILE A 404 -3.96 -8.74 17.70
N SER A 405 -4.20 -8.26 16.50
CA SER A 405 -5.53 -7.82 16.08
C SER A 405 -6.53 -8.95 15.94
N LEU A 406 -6.07 -10.18 15.68
CA LEU A 406 -6.94 -11.36 15.71
C LEU A 406 -7.47 -11.67 17.11
N ILE A 407 -6.72 -11.31 18.15
CA ILE A 407 -7.06 -11.60 19.56
C ILE A 407 -7.83 -10.43 20.18
N ASN A 408 -7.51 -9.19 19.82
CA ASN A 408 -8.09 -7.97 20.41
C ASN A 408 -8.47 -6.94 19.35
N THR A 409 -9.62 -7.14 18.73
CA THR A 409 -10.12 -6.32 17.60
C THR A 409 -10.39 -4.85 17.96
N LYS A 410 -10.68 -4.52 19.24
CA LYS A 410 -11.07 -3.16 19.64
C LYS A 410 -9.90 -2.20 19.85
N ASN A 411 -8.74 -2.70 20.25
CA ASN A 411 -7.56 -1.89 20.59
C ASN A 411 -6.37 -2.12 19.65
N SER A 412 -6.50 -3.05 18.74
CA SER A 412 -5.44 -3.48 17.86
C SER A 412 -5.27 -2.57 16.65
N GLY A 413 -4.16 -2.72 16.09
CA GLY A 413 -3.55 -1.93 15.04
C GLY A 413 -4.37 -1.69 13.79
N ASN A 414 -3.78 -0.90 12.98
CA ASN A 414 -4.41 -0.24 11.86
C ASN A 414 -3.86 -0.76 10.53
N ALA A 415 -3.28 -1.97 10.48
CA ALA A 415 -2.64 -2.40 9.25
C ALA A 415 -2.65 -3.93 9.08
N ILE A 416 -2.95 -4.40 7.89
CA ILE A 416 -3.07 -5.80 7.50
C ILE A 416 -2.03 -6.11 6.44
N GLY A 417 -1.34 -7.24 6.53
CA GLY A 417 -0.54 -7.77 5.44
C GLY A 417 -0.62 -9.28 5.35
N LEU A 418 -0.75 -9.72 4.14
CA LEU A 418 -0.70 -11.12 3.75
C LEU A 418 0.23 -11.26 2.56
N GLY A 419 1.13 -12.23 2.62
CA GLY A 419 2.01 -12.57 1.52
C GLY A 419 2.13 -14.08 1.33
N ILE A 420 2.17 -14.51 0.09
CA ILE A 420 2.45 -15.88 -0.29
C ILE A 420 3.38 -15.90 -1.49
N GLU A 421 4.36 -16.78 -1.46
CA GLU A 421 5.27 -17.04 -2.58
C GLU A 421 5.52 -18.52 -2.73
N ILE A 422 5.60 -18.99 -3.96
CA ILE A 422 5.92 -20.37 -4.29
C ILE A 422 6.98 -20.41 -5.37
N TYR A 423 8.09 -21.10 -5.08
CA TYR A 423 9.25 -21.22 -5.98
C TYR A 423 9.55 -22.67 -6.32
N LEU A 424 9.96 -22.88 -7.55
CA LEU A 424 10.55 -24.13 -8.03
C LEU A 424 12.04 -23.94 -8.27
N LEU A 425 12.84 -24.91 -7.82
CA LEU A 425 14.30 -24.99 -8.03
C LEU A 425 14.61 -26.16 -8.97
N PHE A 426 15.47 -25.99 -9.96
CA PHE A 426 15.88 -27.05 -10.88
C PHE A 426 17.24 -26.78 -11.54
#